data_321dbdb00036f135e193ac6c4acda627
#
_entry.id   321dbdb00036f135e193ac6c4acda627
#
_cell.length_a   1.000
_cell.length_b   1.000
_cell.length_c   1.000
_cell.angle_alpha   90.00
_cell.angle_beta   90.00
_cell.angle_gamma   90.00
#
_symmetry.space_group_name_H-M   'P 1'
#
loop_
_entity.id
_entity.type
_entity.pdbx_description
1 polymer ?
#
loop_
_entity_poly.entity_id
_entity_poly.type
_entity_poly.pdbx_seq_one_letter_code
_entity_poly.pdbx_strand_id
1 'polypeptide(L)'
;MKFIHLADCHLADSFNFDKNLSSKIRNASWKSLETIFKDNKDVDFAIIAGDLFERSYFSSRDFHRLFSIIRDFSKDVYYVSGNHDYFDDYNSLFLKESPTNFHVFGSSEIEVFESEGLRIYGISYDDRIFDKKVNLNINLDDKFFNIFLVHGEIDNKNSNYFSLDSGETSLEKFDYIAMGHIHKKGSHRNIYYSGSIEPHDFSDIYDYGYIRYEDGKINFIDSSILKFYDFSINYSDYNSCENLISYLNSKLRDDKRNFVRINVSSHENIDKSLIRKNLQADFLDIRLNEEKSLDEFVRLFPNSLLSMYNEKFHGKTDEASLLARKIGLDAILRSRDD
;
A
#
# COMPACT_ATOMS: atom_id res chain seq x y z
N MET A 1 8.79 22.50 -16.93
CA MET A 1 8.06 21.22 -17.09
C MET A 1 7.43 20.83 -15.77
N LYS A 2 6.15 20.49 -15.79
CA LYS A 2 5.37 20.06 -14.63
C LYS A 2 4.62 18.78 -14.98
N PHE A 3 4.65 17.78 -14.12
CA PHE A 3 3.85 16.56 -14.31
C PHE A 3 3.48 15.92 -12.98
N ILE A 4 2.51 15.03 -13.03
CA ILE A 4 2.15 14.17 -11.91
C ILE A 4 2.50 12.71 -12.24
N HIS A 5 2.98 11.98 -11.22
CA HIS A 5 3.28 10.56 -11.27
C HIS A 5 2.41 9.81 -10.29
N LEU A 6 1.60 8.90 -10.81
CA LEU A 6 0.69 8.01 -10.09
C LEU A 6 1.07 6.55 -10.37
N ALA A 7 0.72 5.67 -9.45
CA ALA A 7 0.78 4.22 -9.63
C ALA A 7 -0.23 3.52 -8.71
N ASP A 8 -0.41 2.24 -8.90
CA ASP A 8 -1.08 1.34 -7.96
C ASP A 8 -2.45 1.89 -7.48
N CYS A 9 -3.27 2.34 -8.44
CA CYS A 9 -4.60 2.89 -8.17
C CYS A 9 -5.62 1.80 -7.84
N HIS A 10 -5.42 0.58 -8.36
CA HIS A 10 -6.27 -0.61 -8.18
C HIS A 10 -7.76 -0.29 -8.27
N LEU A 11 -8.17 0.45 -9.32
CA LEU A 11 -9.57 0.77 -9.54
C LEU A 11 -10.38 -0.51 -9.69
N ALA A 12 -11.58 -0.54 -9.09
CA ALA A 12 -12.51 -1.66 -9.09
C ALA A 12 -12.07 -2.92 -8.33
N ASP A 13 -11.01 -2.88 -7.54
CA ASP A 13 -10.60 -4.03 -6.72
C ASP A 13 -11.74 -4.52 -5.81
N SER A 14 -11.79 -5.82 -5.59
CA SER A 14 -12.83 -6.46 -4.76
C SER A 14 -12.54 -6.36 -3.27
N PHE A 15 -11.30 -6.15 -2.86
CA PHE A 15 -10.81 -6.12 -1.50
C PHE A 15 -11.34 -7.25 -0.58
N ASN A 16 -10.49 -7.85 0.23
CA ASN A 16 -10.85 -8.97 1.13
C ASN A 16 -11.53 -8.49 2.44
N PHE A 17 -12.52 -7.59 2.31
CA PHE A 17 -13.33 -7.09 3.41
C PHE A 17 -14.80 -7.45 3.23
N ASP A 18 -15.65 -7.13 4.22
CA ASP A 18 -17.07 -7.19 4.00
C ASP A 18 -17.52 -6.23 2.87
N LYS A 19 -18.67 -6.52 2.25
CA LYS A 19 -19.13 -5.78 1.06
C LYS A 19 -19.24 -4.27 1.27
N ASN A 20 -19.56 -3.85 2.49
CA ASN A 20 -19.74 -2.44 2.82
C ASN A 20 -18.41 -1.70 2.86
N LEU A 21 -17.40 -2.32 3.49
CA LEU A 21 -16.04 -1.78 3.58
C LEU A 21 -15.36 -1.79 2.22
N SER A 22 -15.41 -2.90 1.48
CA SER A 22 -14.88 -3.01 0.12
C SER A 22 -15.44 -1.95 -0.82
N SER A 23 -16.76 -1.66 -0.71
CA SER A 23 -17.40 -0.59 -1.50
C SER A 23 -16.88 0.80 -1.14
N LYS A 24 -16.62 1.06 0.15
CA LYS A 24 -16.07 2.37 0.61
C LYS A 24 -14.65 2.59 0.08
N ILE A 25 -13.79 1.57 0.14
CA ILE A 25 -12.41 1.65 -0.36
C ILE A 25 -12.42 1.84 -1.88
N ARG A 26 -13.16 1.03 -2.62
CA ARG A 26 -13.31 1.16 -4.08
C ARG A 26 -13.77 2.55 -4.50
N ASN A 27 -14.75 3.11 -3.81
CA ASN A 27 -15.23 4.47 -4.10
C ASN A 27 -14.20 5.53 -3.76
N ALA A 28 -13.35 5.31 -2.74
CA ALA A 28 -12.27 6.24 -2.42
C ALA A 28 -11.23 6.29 -3.55
N SER A 29 -10.74 5.14 -4.06
CA SER A 29 -9.78 5.10 -5.18
C SER A 29 -10.28 5.87 -6.40
N TRP A 30 -11.54 5.67 -6.80
CA TRP A 30 -12.14 6.43 -7.89
C TRP A 30 -12.20 7.93 -7.63
N LYS A 31 -12.62 8.32 -6.43
CA LYS A 31 -12.75 9.73 -6.05
C LYS A 31 -11.39 10.41 -5.95
N SER A 32 -10.38 9.70 -5.45
CA SER A 32 -9.01 10.21 -5.36
C SER A 32 -8.44 10.44 -6.75
N LEU A 33 -8.59 9.49 -7.70
CA LEU A 33 -8.15 9.69 -9.07
C LEU A 33 -8.83 10.91 -9.73
N GLU A 34 -10.16 11.02 -9.61
CA GLU A 34 -10.92 12.18 -10.12
C GLU A 34 -10.42 13.50 -9.53
N THR A 35 -10.18 13.52 -8.21
CA THR A 35 -9.70 14.72 -7.51
C THR A 35 -8.29 15.08 -7.93
N ILE A 36 -7.37 14.10 -8.00
CA ILE A 36 -5.99 14.33 -8.42
C ILE A 36 -5.95 14.96 -9.82
N PHE A 37 -6.68 14.41 -10.78
CA PHE A 37 -6.70 14.97 -12.14
C PHE A 37 -7.38 16.36 -12.20
N LYS A 38 -8.42 16.56 -11.41
CA LYS A 38 -9.10 17.88 -11.34
C LYS A 38 -8.18 18.98 -10.76
N ASP A 39 -7.43 18.63 -9.72
CA ASP A 39 -6.62 19.61 -8.97
C ASP A 39 -5.26 19.89 -9.65
N ASN A 40 -4.87 19.10 -10.67
CA ASN A 40 -3.61 19.23 -11.38
C ASN A 40 -3.77 19.61 -12.86
N LYS A 41 -4.78 20.39 -13.24
CA LYS A 41 -4.96 20.84 -14.63
C LYS A 41 -3.90 21.82 -15.13
N ASP A 42 -3.05 22.31 -14.24
CA ASP A 42 -1.95 23.23 -14.55
C ASP A 42 -0.63 22.51 -14.91
N VAL A 43 -0.59 21.16 -14.85
CA VAL A 43 0.58 20.40 -15.28
C VAL A 43 0.59 20.20 -16.80
N ASP A 44 1.75 19.84 -17.35
CA ASP A 44 1.92 19.61 -18.77
C ASP A 44 1.36 18.23 -19.17
N PHE A 45 1.57 17.20 -18.33
CA PHE A 45 1.10 15.82 -18.54
C PHE A 45 1.01 15.04 -17.22
N ALA A 46 0.50 13.80 -17.29
CA ALA A 46 0.50 12.81 -16.21
C ALA A 46 1.17 11.51 -16.68
N ILE A 47 1.79 10.80 -15.75
CA ILE A 47 2.30 9.44 -15.95
C ILE A 47 1.69 8.49 -14.92
N ILE A 48 1.35 7.28 -15.36
CA ILE A 48 0.77 6.22 -14.54
C ILE A 48 1.64 4.96 -14.66
N ALA A 49 2.32 4.60 -13.59
CA ALA A 49 3.30 3.53 -13.55
C ALA A 49 2.70 2.18 -13.15
N GLY A 50 1.66 1.74 -13.84
CA GLY A 50 1.03 0.43 -13.72
C GLY A 50 0.02 0.29 -12.59
N ASP A 51 -0.66 -0.86 -12.59
CA ASP A 51 -1.70 -1.25 -11.63
C ASP A 51 -2.78 -0.17 -11.47
N LEU A 52 -3.20 0.41 -12.61
CA LEU A 52 -4.25 1.42 -12.65
C LEU A 52 -5.60 0.80 -12.24
N PHE A 53 -5.85 -0.44 -12.63
CA PHE A 53 -7.10 -1.13 -12.33
C PHE A 53 -6.91 -2.63 -12.08
N GLU A 54 -7.89 -3.23 -11.41
CA GLU A 54 -7.93 -4.68 -11.21
C GLU A 54 -8.70 -5.34 -12.38
N ARG A 55 -7.97 -5.91 -13.35
CA ARG A 55 -8.55 -6.43 -14.61
C ARG A 55 -9.66 -7.44 -14.41
N SER A 56 -9.58 -8.27 -13.37
CA SER A 56 -10.58 -9.31 -13.09
C SER A 56 -11.95 -8.76 -12.71
N TYR A 57 -12.03 -7.51 -12.31
CA TYR A 57 -13.24 -6.85 -11.84
C TYR A 57 -13.61 -5.59 -12.64
N PHE A 58 -12.77 -5.19 -13.59
CA PHE A 58 -12.94 -3.96 -14.36
C PHE A 58 -13.91 -4.17 -15.53
N SER A 59 -15.07 -3.58 -15.44
CA SER A 59 -16.15 -3.71 -16.42
C SER A 59 -16.03 -2.66 -17.54
N SER A 60 -16.79 -2.86 -18.64
CA SER A 60 -16.89 -1.85 -19.70
C SER A 60 -17.40 -0.48 -19.18
N ARG A 61 -18.24 -0.47 -18.15
CA ARG A 61 -18.70 0.75 -17.50
C ARG A 61 -17.56 1.48 -16.78
N ASP A 62 -16.64 0.71 -16.18
CA ASP A 62 -15.46 1.27 -15.50
C ASP A 62 -14.49 1.88 -16.51
N PHE A 63 -14.27 1.24 -17.68
CA PHE A 63 -13.50 1.83 -18.78
C PHE A 63 -14.12 3.16 -19.26
N HIS A 64 -15.43 3.21 -19.48
CA HIS A 64 -16.07 4.47 -19.87
C HIS A 64 -15.89 5.58 -18.82
N ARG A 65 -15.96 5.23 -17.54
CA ARG A 65 -15.71 6.18 -16.45
C ARG A 65 -14.27 6.68 -16.47
N LEU A 66 -13.30 5.77 -16.56
CA LEU A 66 -11.87 6.08 -16.64
C LEU A 66 -11.58 6.99 -17.83
N PHE A 67 -12.08 6.65 -19.01
CA PHE A 67 -11.89 7.45 -20.23
C PHE A 67 -12.55 8.83 -20.15
N SER A 68 -13.67 8.96 -19.40
CA SER A 68 -14.26 10.27 -19.14
C SER A 68 -13.34 11.13 -18.26
N ILE A 69 -12.77 10.56 -17.20
CA ILE A 69 -11.83 11.26 -16.31
C ILE A 69 -10.60 11.73 -17.08
N ILE A 70 -10.01 10.86 -17.93
CA ILE A 70 -8.84 11.18 -18.74
C ILE A 70 -9.15 12.27 -19.78
N ARG A 71 -10.29 12.19 -20.47
CA ARG A 71 -10.72 13.27 -21.39
C ARG A 71 -10.90 14.59 -20.67
N ASP A 72 -11.52 14.60 -19.49
CA ASP A 72 -11.79 15.78 -18.69
C ASP A 72 -10.51 16.41 -18.12
N PHE A 73 -9.47 15.60 -17.92
CA PHE A 73 -8.13 16.10 -17.57
C PHE A 73 -7.54 16.97 -18.68
N SER A 74 -7.78 16.61 -19.95
CA SER A 74 -7.42 17.35 -21.17
C SER A 74 -5.92 17.62 -21.36
N LYS A 75 -5.07 16.87 -20.66
CA LYS A 75 -3.62 16.79 -20.85
C LYS A 75 -3.25 15.36 -21.21
N ASP A 76 -2.08 15.18 -21.78
CA ASP A 76 -1.58 13.84 -22.11
C ASP A 76 -1.37 12.99 -20.84
N VAL A 77 -1.78 11.75 -20.91
CA VAL A 77 -1.60 10.75 -19.85
C VAL A 77 -0.85 9.57 -20.46
N TYR A 78 0.35 9.30 -19.97
CA TYR A 78 1.18 8.19 -20.39
C TYR A 78 1.06 7.05 -19.39
N TYR A 79 0.82 5.84 -19.89
CA TYR A 79 0.49 4.70 -19.05
C TYR A 79 1.20 3.44 -19.51
N VAL A 80 1.83 2.74 -18.56
CA VAL A 80 2.23 1.33 -18.66
C VAL A 80 1.29 0.47 -17.81
N SER A 81 0.96 -0.74 -18.24
CA SER A 81 0.27 -1.69 -17.38
C SER A 81 1.24 -2.34 -16.38
N GLY A 82 0.72 -2.81 -15.26
CA GLY A 82 1.41 -3.62 -14.27
C GLY A 82 0.92 -5.07 -14.25
N ASN A 83 1.15 -5.76 -13.14
CA ASN A 83 0.80 -7.17 -12.99
C ASN A 83 -0.68 -7.41 -12.64
N HIS A 84 -1.44 -6.37 -12.27
CA HIS A 84 -2.87 -6.45 -12.02
C HIS A 84 -3.73 -6.03 -13.22
N ASP A 85 -3.20 -5.22 -14.11
CA ASP A 85 -3.88 -4.68 -15.30
C ASP A 85 -3.13 -5.01 -16.60
N TYR A 86 -2.36 -6.11 -16.64
CA TYR A 86 -1.64 -6.58 -17.81
C TYR A 86 -2.57 -6.79 -19.03
N PHE A 87 -2.02 -6.66 -20.22
CA PHE A 87 -2.79 -6.70 -21.45
C PHE A 87 -3.26 -8.11 -21.78
N ASP A 88 -4.57 -8.23 -21.98
CA ASP A 88 -5.23 -9.40 -22.56
C ASP A 88 -6.17 -8.97 -23.70
N ASP A 89 -6.85 -9.94 -24.32
CA ASP A 89 -7.77 -9.66 -25.43
C ASP A 89 -8.89 -8.69 -25.03
N TYR A 90 -9.42 -8.81 -23.81
CA TYR A 90 -10.51 -7.97 -23.32
C TYR A 90 -10.04 -6.52 -23.09
N ASN A 91 -8.97 -6.33 -22.32
CA ASN A 91 -8.40 -5.02 -22.04
C ASN A 91 -7.95 -4.33 -23.34
N SER A 92 -7.31 -5.07 -24.25
CA SER A 92 -6.83 -4.55 -25.52
C SER A 92 -7.94 -4.02 -26.41
N LEU A 93 -9.13 -4.61 -26.38
CA LEU A 93 -10.31 -4.11 -27.12
C LEU A 93 -10.74 -2.74 -26.60
N PHE A 94 -10.86 -2.58 -25.26
CA PHE A 94 -11.27 -1.32 -24.68
C PHE A 94 -10.20 -0.23 -24.82
N LEU A 95 -8.92 -0.58 -24.70
CA LEU A 95 -7.83 0.37 -24.89
C LEU A 95 -7.79 0.95 -26.31
N LYS A 96 -8.29 0.23 -27.32
CA LYS A 96 -8.44 0.77 -28.68
C LYS A 96 -9.48 1.89 -28.79
N GLU A 97 -10.42 1.95 -27.85
CA GLU A 97 -11.45 3.00 -27.75
C GLU A 97 -11.05 4.14 -26.80
N SER A 98 -9.80 4.12 -26.32
CA SER A 98 -9.28 5.12 -25.39
C SER A 98 -9.26 6.53 -25.99
N PRO A 99 -9.37 7.59 -25.17
CA PRO A 99 -9.27 8.95 -25.66
C PRO A 99 -7.88 9.25 -26.25
N THR A 100 -7.82 10.19 -27.17
CA THR A 100 -6.59 10.54 -27.91
C THR A 100 -5.45 11.05 -27.05
N ASN A 101 -5.77 11.55 -25.85
CA ASN A 101 -4.81 12.00 -24.85
C ASN A 101 -4.39 10.90 -23.86
N PHE A 102 -4.72 9.62 -24.12
CA PHE A 102 -4.28 8.48 -23.32
C PHE A 102 -3.31 7.63 -24.11
N HIS A 103 -2.03 7.76 -23.82
CA HIS A 103 -0.93 7.10 -24.51
C HIS A 103 -0.51 5.85 -23.75
N VAL A 104 -0.78 4.69 -24.32
CA VAL A 104 -0.55 3.39 -23.72
C VAL A 104 0.66 2.73 -24.36
N PHE A 105 1.66 2.36 -23.57
CA PHE A 105 2.85 1.65 -24.04
C PHE A 105 2.55 0.18 -24.30
N GLY A 106 3.15 -0.36 -25.36
CA GLY A 106 3.07 -1.78 -25.67
C GLY A 106 3.88 -2.65 -24.71
N SER A 107 3.74 -3.98 -24.87
CA SER A 107 4.36 -4.97 -23.97
C SER A 107 5.50 -5.76 -24.62
N SER A 108 5.73 -5.65 -25.92
CA SER A 108 6.73 -6.46 -26.63
C SER A 108 8.16 -5.97 -26.45
N GLU A 109 8.36 -4.66 -26.41
CA GLU A 109 9.67 -3.99 -26.28
C GLU A 109 9.47 -2.61 -25.63
N ILE A 110 10.58 -1.94 -25.28
CA ILE A 110 10.51 -0.55 -24.80
C ILE A 110 10.10 0.33 -25.97
N GLU A 111 8.97 0.99 -25.83
CA GLU A 111 8.50 2.01 -26.76
C GLU A 111 8.88 3.41 -26.27
N VAL A 112 8.81 4.39 -27.15
CA VAL A 112 9.07 5.80 -26.83
C VAL A 112 7.97 6.69 -27.39
N PHE A 113 7.42 7.54 -26.52
CA PHE A 113 6.63 8.70 -26.93
C PHE A 113 7.50 9.95 -26.88
N GLU A 114 7.50 10.72 -27.96
CA GLU A 114 8.28 11.95 -28.08
C GLU A 114 7.37 13.16 -28.29
N SER A 115 7.65 14.20 -27.55
CA SER A 115 7.06 15.51 -27.73
C SER A 115 8.14 16.59 -27.57
N GLU A 116 7.79 17.87 -27.67
CA GLU A 116 8.77 18.95 -27.60
C GLU A 116 9.59 18.92 -26.30
N GLY A 117 10.89 18.56 -26.42
CA GLY A 117 11.83 18.50 -25.31
C GLY A 117 11.61 17.35 -24.32
N LEU A 118 10.74 16.38 -24.60
CA LEU A 118 10.39 15.27 -23.73
C LEU A 118 10.42 13.95 -24.48
N ARG A 119 11.02 12.92 -23.89
CA ARG A 119 10.89 11.52 -24.28
C ARG A 119 10.48 10.69 -23.08
N ILE A 120 9.43 9.89 -23.26
CA ILE A 120 8.98 8.93 -22.26
C ILE A 120 9.15 7.54 -22.85
N TYR A 121 9.99 6.74 -22.23
CA TYR A 121 10.25 5.35 -22.54
C TYR A 121 9.42 4.48 -21.61
N GLY A 122 8.79 3.43 -22.11
CA GLY A 122 7.99 2.57 -21.28
C GLY A 122 7.80 1.17 -21.83
N ILE A 123 7.45 0.24 -20.97
CA ILE A 123 7.07 -1.12 -21.34
C ILE A 123 5.99 -1.62 -20.38
N SER A 124 4.96 -2.22 -20.94
CA SER A 124 3.83 -2.78 -20.21
C SER A 124 3.97 -4.27 -19.96
N TYR A 125 3.16 -4.78 -19.04
CA TYR A 125 2.97 -6.21 -18.81
C TYR A 125 1.97 -6.81 -19.81
N ASP A 126 2.17 -8.05 -20.22
CA ASP A 126 1.21 -8.87 -20.97
C ASP A 126 0.85 -10.17 -20.23
N ASP A 127 1.41 -10.38 -19.06
CA ASP A 127 1.05 -11.43 -18.12
C ASP A 127 1.24 -10.92 -16.69
N ARG A 128 0.74 -11.64 -15.72
CA ARG A 128 0.93 -11.38 -14.30
C ARG A 128 2.40 -11.47 -13.86
N ILE A 129 3.19 -12.24 -14.57
CA ILE A 129 4.62 -12.43 -14.36
C ILE A 129 5.38 -11.75 -15.49
N PHE A 130 6.44 -11.03 -15.15
CA PHE A 130 7.32 -10.40 -16.13
C PHE A 130 8.57 -11.27 -16.32
N ASP A 131 8.56 -12.13 -17.32
CA ASP A 131 9.67 -13.05 -17.64
C ASP A 131 10.57 -12.60 -18.80
N LYS A 132 10.36 -11.37 -19.30
CA LYS A 132 11.05 -10.81 -20.45
C LYS A 132 12.40 -10.24 -20.08
N LYS A 133 13.37 -10.43 -20.98
CA LYS A 133 14.64 -9.71 -20.92
C LYS A 133 14.51 -8.38 -21.63
N VAL A 134 14.65 -7.30 -20.90
CA VAL A 134 14.60 -5.94 -21.43
C VAL A 134 16.02 -5.40 -21.57
N ASN A 135 16.33 -4.87 -22.76
CA ASN A 135 17.61 -4.22 -22.99
C ASN A 135 17.51 -2.74 -22.61
N LEU A 136 18.15 -2.36 -21.54
CA LEU A 136 18.20 -0.97 -21.04
C LEU A 136 19.32 -0.12 -21.66
N ASN A 137 20.09 -0.69 -22.60
CA ASN A 137 21.14 0.08 -23.29
C ASN A 137 20.53 0.95 -24.40
N ILE A 138 19.75 1.95 -23.99
CA ILE A 138 19.06 2.89 -24.86
C ILE A 138 19.97 4.08 -25.12
N ASN A 139 20.05 4.50 -26.39
CA ASN A 139 20.77 5.71 -26.75
C ASN A 139 19.91 6.93 -26.51
N LEU A 140 20.06 7.55 -25.34
CA LEU A 140 19.33 8.76 -24.93
C LEU A 140 19.96 9.99 -25.60
N ASP A 141 19.13 10.97 -25.95
CA ASP A 141 19.56 12.28 -26.46
C ASP A 141 19.40 13.33 -25.33
N ASP A 142 20.49 13.91 -24.90
CA ASP A 142 20.54 14.91 -23.81
C ASP A 142 19.79 16.21 -24.11
N LYS A 143 19.29 16.38 -25.35
CA LYS A 143 18.41 17.49 -25.70
C LYS A 143 16.99 17.35 -25.16
N PHE A 144 16.62 16.14 -24.75
CA PHE A 144 15.32 15.81 -24.22
C PHE A 144 15.40 15.53 -22.71
N PHE A 145 14.33 15.85 -22.01
CA PHE A 145 14.10 15.31 -20.68
C PHE A 145 13.62 13.86 -20.84
N ASN A 146 14.42 12.91 -20.38
CA ASN A 146 14.20 11.49 -20.62
C ASN A 146 13.57 10.85 -19.37
N ILE A 147 12.35 10.36 -19.50
CA ILE A 147 11.63 9.62 -18.44
C ILE A 147 11.62 8.13 -18.81
N PHE A 148 11.89 7.25 -17.84
CA PHE A 148 11.60 5.84 -17.95
C PHE A 148 10.39 5.49 -17.08
N LEU A 149 9.33 5.02 -17.67
CA LEU A 149 8.07 4.67 -17.04
C LEU A 149 7.92 3.14 -17.02
N VAL A 150 7.87 2.55 -15.83
CA VAL A 150 7.86 1.09 -15.67
C VAL A 150 7.18 0.68 -14.36
N HIS A 151 6.60 -0.53 -14.36
CA HIS A 151 6.03 -1.13 -13.16
C HIS A 151 6.92 -2.28 -12.68
N GLY A 152 7.35 -2.27 -11.42
CA GLY A 152 8.25 -3.30 -10.89
C GLY A 152 9.02 -2.88 -9.64
N GLU A 153 10.09 -3.57 -9.38
CA GLU A 153 10.91 -3.37 -8.17
C GLU A 153 12.38 -3.15 -8.50
N ILE A 154 13.18 -2.81 -7.51
CA ILE A 154 14.64 -2.63 -7.65
C ILE A 154 15.37 -3.72 -6.85
N ASP A 155 16.53 -4.16 -7.39
CA ASP A 155 17.52 -5.02 -6.74
C ASP A 155 17.01 -6.42 -6.30
N ASN A 156 15.90 -6.88 -6.84
CA ASN A 156 15.39 -8.23 -6.59
C ASN A 156 15.62 -9.16 -7.79
N LYS A 157 16.76 -9.87 -7.79
CA LYS A 157 17.15 -10.79 -8.88
C LYS A 157 16.26 -12.02 -9.03
N ASN A 158 15.48 -12.35 -8.02
CA ASN A 158 14.57 -13.51 -8.01
C ASN A 158 13.10 -13.08 -8.14
N SER A 159 12.87 -11.87 -8.56
CA SER A 159 11.52 -11.34 -8.77
C SER A 159 10.77 -12.06 -9.89
N ASN A 160 9.48 -12.22 -9.70
CA ASN A 160 8.53 -12.57 -10.76
C ASN A 160 8.03 -11.31 -11.52
N TYR A 161 8.53 -10.14 -11.15
CA TYR A 161 8.17 -8.85 -11.71
C TYR A 161 9.37 -8.22 -12.41
N PHE A 162 9.13 -7.16 -13.16
CA PHE A 162 10.23 -6.38 -13.73
C PHE A 162 11.12 -5.86 -12.59
N SER A 163 12.43 -6.14 -12.68
CA SER A 163 13.37 -5.72 -11.64
C SER A 163 14.52 -4.95 -12.28
N LEU A 164 14.71 -3.69 -11.82
CA LEU A 164 15.84 -2.86 -12.19
C LEU A 164 17.02 -3.15 -11.26
N ASP A 165 18.21 -3.29 -11.81
CA ASP A 165 19.46 -3.26 -11.03
C ASP A 165 19.85 -1.79 -10.80
N SER A 166 19.69 -1.31 -9.58
CA SER A 166 19.98 0.10 -9.23
C SER A 166 21.44 0.50 -9.42
N GLY A 167 22.35 -0.47 -9.55
CA GLY A 167 23.75 -0.27 -9.88
C GLY A 167 24.05 -0.11 -11.36
N GLU A 168 23.05 -0.29 -12.24
CA GLU A 168 23.25 -0.19 -13.69
C GLU A 168 23.44 1.27 -14.12
N THR A 169 24.60 1.57 -14.72
CA THR A 169 24.98 2.95 -15.12
C THR A 169 24.10 3.52 -16.25
N SER A 170 23.44 2.67 -17.03
CA SER A 170 22.47 3.10 -18.06
C SER A 170 21.29 3.86 -17.46
N LEU A 171 20.89 3.54 -16.23
CA LEU A 171 19.79 4.20 -15.52
C LEU A 171 20.12 5.64 -15.09
N GLU A 172 21.38 5.94 -14.86
CA GLU A 172 21.82 7.30 -14.46
C GLU A 172 21.63 8.33 -15.58
N LYS A 173 21.44 7.87 -16.81
CA LYS A 173 21.22 8.75 -17.98
C LYS A 173 19.77 9.25 -18.09
N PHE A 174 18.83 8.62 -17.43
CA PHE A 174 17.45 9.11 -17.36
C PHE A 174 17.35 10.26 -16.35
N ASP A 175 16.61 11.29 -16.69
CA ASP A 175 16.33 12.42 -15.77
C ASP A 175 15.36 12.02 -14.66
N TYR A 176 14.46 11.07 -14.96
CA TYR A 176 13.43 10.57 -14.03
C TYR A 176 13.04 9.14 -14.38
N ILE A 177 13.03 8.26 -13.39
CA ILE A 177 12.52 6.90 -13.54
C ILE A 177 11.27 6.79 -12.67
N ALA A 178 10.12 6.65 -13.31
CA ALA A 178 8.83 6.51 -12.65
C ALA A 178 8.49 5.03 -12.47
N MET A 179 8.35 4.61 -11.22
CA MET A 179 8.03 3.22 -10.87
C MET A 179 6.73 3.11 -10.08
N GLY A 180 6.00 2.02 -10.33
CA GLY A 180 4.91 1.49 -9.52
C GLY A 180 5.25 0.12 -8.94
N HIS A 181 4.27 -0.61 -8.43
CA HIS A 181 4.35 -1.91 -7.77
C HIS A 181 4.53 -1.83 -6.25
N ILE A 182 5.33 -0.90 -5.77
CA ILE A 182 5.53 -0.72 -4.34
C ILE A 182 4.53 0.34 -3.85
N HIS A 183 3.52 -0.06 -3.08
CA HIS A 183 2.45 0.82 -2.60
C HIS A 183 2.95 1.94 -1.69
N LYS A 184 4.12 1.77 -1.09
CA LYS A 184 4.75 2.79 -0.26
C LYS A 184 5.58 3.75 -1.12
N LYS A 185 5.39 5.06 -0.93
CA LYS A 185 6.24 6.07 -1.57
C LYS A 185 7.71 5.88 -1.20
N GLY A 186 8.60 6.11 -2.16
CA GLY A 186 10.04 5.96 -1.96
C GLY A 186 10.84 6.56 -3.10
N SER A 187 12.15 6.71 -2.88
CA SER A 187 13.07 7.11 -3.92
C SER A 187 14.46 6.54 -3.71
N HIS A 188 15.15 6.28 -4.82
CA HIS A 188 16.56 5.90 -4.83
C HIS A 188 17.22 6.56 -6.05
N ARG A 189 18.14 7.52 -5.82
CA ARG A 189 18.76 8.34 -6.87
C ARG A 189 17.66 9.04 -7.73
N ASN A 190 17.61 8.74 -9.03
CA ASN A 190 16.60 9.25 -9.97
C ASN A 190 15.39 8.31 -10.16
N ILE A 191 15.26 7.26 -9.32
CA ILE A 191 14.15 6.32 -9.32
C ILE A 191 13.15 6.74 -8.24
N TYR A 192 11.87 6.83 -8.62
CA TYR A 192 10.80 7.32 -7.73
C TYR A 192 9.60 6.38 -7.77
N TYR A 193 9.15 5.98 -6.59
CA TYR A 193 7.88 5.32 -6.37
C TYR A 193 6.87 6.33 -5.84
N SER A 194 5.78 6.55 -6.55
CA SER A 194 4.68 7.39 -6.03
C SER A 194 3.96 6.71 -4.86
N GLY A 195 3.99 5.38 -4.83
CA GLY A 195 3.08 4.59 -4.02
C GLY A 195 1.66 4.63 -4.57
N SER A 196 0.74 3.95 -3.91
CA SER A 196 -0.67 3.95 -4.28
C SER A 196 -1.36 5.27 -3.91
N ILE A 197 -2.47 5.58 -4.62
CA ILE A 197 -3.25 6.80 -4.35
C ILE A 197 -4.15 6.67 -3.11
N GLU A 198 -4.49 5.44 -2.72
CA GLU A 198 -5.25 5.08 -1.52
C GLU A 198 -4.64 3.85 -0.85
N PRO A 199 -4.78 3.69 0.46
CA PRO A 199 -4.43 2.43 1.13
C PRO A 199 -5.46 1.35 0.80
N HIS A 200 -4.99 0.09 0.69
CA HIS A 200 -5.82 -1.05 0.29
C HIS A 200 -6.20 -1.97 1.44
N ASP A 201 -5.34 -2.08 2.44
CA ASP A 201 -5.60 -2.90 3.62
C ASP A 201 -4.89 -2.39 4.89
N PHE A 202 -4.96 -3.16 5.98
CA PHE A 202 -4.33 -2.81 7.26
C PHE A 202 -2.80 -2.99 7.30
N SER A 203 -2.15 -3.42 6.24
CA SER A 203 -0.69 -3.32 6.10
C SER A 203 -0.27 -1.96 5.54
N ASP A 204 -1.21 -1.26 4.90
CA ASP A 204 -1.04 0.03 4.27
C ASP A 204 -1.26 1.19 5.26
N ILE A 205 -0.36 1.36 6.23
CA ILE A 205 -0.46 2.35 7.32
C ILE A 205 0.27 3.67 7.04
N TYR A 206 0.80 3.85 5.83
CA TYR A 206 1.57 5.03 5.44
C TYR A 206 0.66 6.18 4.95
N ASP A 207 1.27 7.25 4.43
CA ASP A 207 0.57 8.31 3.70
C ASP A 207 0.58 7.95 2.21
N TYR A 208 -0.55 8.13 1.55
CA TYR A 208 -0.81 7.73 0.17
C TYR A 208 -1.21 8.93 -0.68
N GLY A 209 -0.88 8.88 -1.97
CA GLY A 209 -1.13 9.99 -2.86
C GLY A 209 -0.31 9.88 -4.15
N TYR A 210 0.32 10.96 -4.56
CA TYR A 210 1.05 11.02 -5.83
C TYR A 210 2.29 11.91 -5.73
N ILE A 211 3.19 11.80 -6.69
CA ILE A 211 4.31 12.72 -6.84
C ILE A 211 3.90 13.83 -7.82
N ARG A 212 4.20 15.08 -7.45
CA ARG A 212 4.18 16.23 -8.34
C ARG A 212 5.60 16.70 -8.59
N TYR A 213 6.00 16.63 -9.86
CA TYR A 213 7.26 17.19 -10.35
C TYR A 213 7.01 18.60 -10.90
N GLU A 214 7.86 19.56 -10.53
CA GLU A 214 7.80 20.93 -11.01
C GLU A 214 9.21 21.51 -11.10
N ASP A 215 9.74 21.65 -12.32
CA ASP A 215 11.03 22.27 -12.65
C ASP A 215 12.21 21.79 -11.76
N GLY A 216 12.37 20.46 -11.67
CA GLY A 216 13.40 19.83 -10.86
C GLY A 216 13.03 19.59 -9.39
N LYS A 217 11.90 20.11 -8.93
CA LYS A 217 11.40 19.84 -7.58
C LYS A 217 10.43 18.67 -7.59
N ILE A 218 10.63 17.76 -6.66
CA ILE A 218 9.83 16.55 -6.50
C ILE A 218 9.11 16.63 -5.16
N ASN A 219 7.78 16.70 -5.21
CA ASN A 219 6.94 16.81 -4.03
C ASN A 219 5.97 15.63 -3.98
N PHE A 220 5.94 14.93 -2.86
CA PHE A 220 4.88 13.97 -2.58
C PHE A 220 3.67 14.72 -2.01
N ILE A 221 2.50 14.51 -2.62
CA ILE A 221 1.23 15.10 -2.21
C ILE A 221 0.39 14.00 -1.55
N ASP A 222 0.17 14.10 -0.25
CA ASP A 222 -0.77 13.23 0.48
C ASP A 222 -2.20 13.62 0.11
N SER A 223 -2.83 12.83 -0.74
CA SER A 223 -4.16 13.10 -1.30
C SER A 223 -5.17 11.99 -1.01
N SER A 224 -4.79 10.93 -0.31
CA SER A 224 -5.70 9.84 0.02
C SER A 224 -6.90 10.32 0.85
N ILE A 225 -8.05 9.72 0.64
CA ILE A 225 -9.27 9.97 1.42
C ILE A 225 -9.26 9.12 2.69
N LEU A 226 -8.70 7.89 2.59
CA LEU A 226 -8.66 6.94 3.67
C LEU A 226 -7.34 7.01 4.42
N LYS A 227 -7.38 6.63 5.70
CA LYS A 227 -6.18 6.36 6.50
C LYS A 227 -6.41 5.10 7.32
N PHE A 228 -5.50 4.13 7.18
CA PHE A 228 -5.53 2.91 7.97
C PHE A 228 -4.57 3.02 9.15
N TYR A 229 -5.01 2.43 10.25
CA TYR A 229 -4.24 2.34 11.50
C TYR A 229 -4.31 0.90 12.01
N ASP A 230 -3.18 0.33 12.36
CA ASP A 230 -3.07 -0.96 13.03
C ASP A 230 -2.32 -0.76 14.35
N PHE A 231 -3.08 -0.67 15.45
CA PHE A 231 -2.54 -0.45 16.79
C PHE A 231 -2.34 -1.78 17.51
N SER A 232 -1.16 -1.98 18.07
CA SER A 232 -0.88 -3.02 19.07
C SER A 232 -0.84 -2.37 20.45
N ILE A 233 -1.79 -2.72 21.29
CA ILE A 233 -2.06 -2.09 22.59
C ILE A 233 -1.90 -3.11 23.70
N ASN A 234 -1.08 -2.79 24.70
CA ASN A 234 -1.13 -3.44 26.00
C ASN A 234 -2.04 -2.62 26.92
N TYR A 235 -3.19 -3.17 27.29
CA TYR A 235 -4.20 -2.41 28.05
C TYR A 235 -3.71 -1.98 29.43
N SER A 236 -2.79 -2.71 30.05
CA SER A 236 -2.21 -2.35 31.33
C SER A 236 -1.43 -1.02 31.33
N ASP A 237 -1.07 -0.50 30.14
CA ASP A 237 -0.40 0.79 30.01
C ASP A 237 -1.37 1.97 30.18
N TYR A 238 -2.68 1.67 30.28
CA TYR A 238 -3.75 2.66 30.40
C TYR A 238 -4.54 2.45 31.70
N ASN A 239 -4.77 3.53 32.43
CA ASN A 239 -5.49 3.47 33.71
C ASN A 239 -6.99 3.22 33.53
N SER A 240 -7.54 3.46 32.36
CA SER A 240 -8.97 3.25 32.02
C SER A 240 -9.20 3.15 30.53
N CYS A 241 -10.38 2.65 30.16
CA CYS A 241 -10.82 2.59 28.78
C CYS A 241 -10.94 3.98 28.12
N GLU A 242 -11.34 4.99 28.90
CA GLU A 242 -11.43 6.39 28.47
C GLU A 242 -10.05 6.97 28.12
N ASN A 243 -9.02 6.64 28.90
CA ASN A 243 -7.65 7.06 28.63
C ASN A 243 -7.12 6.41 27.34
N LEU A 244 -7.40 5.13 27.12
CA LEU A 244 -7.09 4.44 25.86
C LEU A 244 -7.79 5.11 24.68
N ILE A 245 -9.08 5.39 24.78
CA ILE A 245 -9.86 6.06 23.72
C ILE A 245 -9.30 7.45 23.43
N SER A 246 -8.97 8.22 24.46
CA SER A 246 -8.36 9.54 24.31
C SER A 246 -7.02 9.47 23.57
N TYR A 247 -6.17 8.50 23.94
CA TYR A 247 -4.91 8.25 23.25
C TYR A 247 -5.13 7.90 21.78
N LEU A 248 -6.01 6.94 21.49
CA LEU A 248 -6.29 6.52 20.11
C LEU A 248 -6.82 7.69 19.27
N ASN A 249 -7.81 8.44 19.78
CA ASN A 249 -8.35 9.60 19.07
C ASN A 249 -7.27 10.66 18.79
N SER A 250 -6.30 10.85 19.67
CA SER A 250 -5.19 11.79 19.45
C SER A 250 -4.25 11.40 18.30
N LYS A 251 -4.32 10.15 17.83
CA LYS A 251 -3.53 9.63 16.70
C LYS A 251 -4.27 9.67 15.37
N LEU A 252 -5.60 9.79 15.40
CA LEU A 252 -6.42 9.80 14.19
C LEU A 252 -6.33 11.17 13.49
N ARG A 253 -6.54 11.15 12.20
CA ARG A 253 -6.53 12.36 11.37
C ARG A 253 -7.95 12.86 11.14
N ASP A 254 -8.20 14.14 11.43
CA ASP A 254 -9.51 14.77 11.26
C ASP A 254 -9.89 15.00 9.79
N ASP A 255 -8.88 15.10 8.89
CA ASP A 255 -9.05 15.34 7.46
C ASP A 255 -9.21 14.06 6.63
N LYS A 256 -9.15 12.87 7.29
CA LYS A 256 -9.24 11.56 6.64
C LYS A 256 -10.41 10.75 7.21
N ARG A 257 -10.82 9.74 6.43
CA ARG A 257 -11.69 8.69 6.94
C ARG A 257 -10.83 7.61 7.59
N ASN A 258 -10.99 7.45 8.90
CA ASN A 258 -10.12 6.61 9.71
C ASN A 258 -10.64 5.17 9.79
N PHE A 259 -9.82 4.22 9.33
CA PHE A 259 -10.06 2.78 9.41
C PHE A 259 -9.09 2.21 10.43
N VAL A 260 -9.62 1.76 11.56
CA VAL A 260 -8.81 1.44 12.74
C VAL A 260 -8.91 -0.04 13.08
N ARG A 261 -7.78 -0.70 13.20
CA ARG A 261 -7.63 -2.00 13.84
C ARG A 261 -6.92 -1.82 15.18
N ILE A 262 -7.41 -2.48 16.20
CA ILE A 262 -6.82 -2.47 17.53
C ILE A 262 -6.59 -3.92 17.96
N ASN A 263 -5.34 -4.33 18.07
CA ASN A 263 -4.95 -5.61 18.65
C ASN A 263 -4.62 -5.34 20.12
N VAL A 264 -5.51 -5.78 21.03
CA VAL A 264 -5.38 -5.48 22.44
C VAL A 264 -4.96 -6.74 23.19
N SER A 265 -3.84 -6.67 23.90
CA SER A 265 -3.43 -7.65 24.91
C SER A 265 -3.93 -7.18 26.27
N SER A 266 -4.72 -8.00 26.95
CA SER A 266 -5.30 -7.66 28.27
C SER A 266 -5.58 -8.90 29.09
N HIS A 267 -5.33 -8.77 30.40
CA HIS A 267 -5.81 -9.72 31.42
C HIS A 267 -7.16 -9.27 32.03
N GLU A 268 -7.62 -8.07 31.69
CA GLU A 268 -8.85 -7.47 32.19
C GLU A 268 -9.93 -7.48 31.09
N ASN A 269 -11.18 -7.43 31.53
CA ASN A 269 -12.28 -7.33 30.59
C ASN A 269 -12.39 -5.89 30.05
N ILE A 270 -12.28 -5.72 28.75
CA ILE A 270 -12.30 -4.43 28.07
C ILE A 270 -13.72 -4.15 27.55
N ASP A 271 -14.24 -2.97 27.85
CA ASP A 271 -15.53 -2.53 27.32
C ASP A 271 -15.40 -2.12 25.83
N LYS A 272 -15.55 -3.12 24.94
CA LYS A 272 -15.58 -2.89 23.48
C LYS A 272 -16.70 -1.95 23.04
N SER A 273 -17.80 -1.91 23.79
CA SER A 273 -18.94 -1.05 23.46
C SER A 273 -18.61 0.41 23.68
N LEU A 274 -17.87 0.70 24.76
CA LEU A 274 -17.38 2.03 25.06
C LEU A 274 -16.40 2.52 24.01
N ILE A 275 -15.45 1.65 23.58
CA ILE A 275 -14.51 1.97 22.49
C ILE A 275 -15.29 2.26 21.20
N ARG A 276 -16.20 1.37 20.77
CA ARG A 276 -16.98 1.55 19.55
C ARG A 276 -17.80 2.84 19.53
N LYS A 277 -18.30 3.27 20.69
CA LYS A 277 -19.12 4.47 20.81
C LYS A 277 -18.31 5.77 20.73
N ASN A 278 -17.08 5.78 21.22
CA ASN A 278 -16.33 7.01 21.47
C ASN A 278 -15.05 7.16 20.61
N LEU A 279 -14.65 6.12 19.88
CA LEU A 279 -13.53 6.25 18.94
C LEU A 279 -14.02 6.90 17.63
N GLN A 280 -13.29 7.91 17.18
CA GLN A 280 -13.58 8.66 15.94
C GLN A 280 -13.10 7.90 14.71
N ALA A 281 -13.64 6.71 14.48
CA ALA A 281 -13.28 5.84 13.38
C ALA A 281 -14.48 5.55 12.46
N ASP A 282 -14.29 5.59 11.14
CA ASP A 282 -15.29 5.18 10.14
C ASP A 282 -15.46 3.67 10.06
N PHE A 283 -14.42 2.94 10.45
CA PHE A 283 -14.41 1.49 10.60
C PHE A 283 -13.53 1.09 11.79
N LEU A 284 -13.97 0.07 12.53
CA LEU A 284 -13.27 -0.39 13.72
C LEU A 284 -13.29 -1.93 13.85
N ASP A 285 -12.10 -2.52 13.80
CA ASP A 285 -11.81 -3.93 14.06
C ASP A 285 -11.08 -4.06 15.41
N ILE A 286 -11.73 -4.65 16.44
CA ILE A 286 -11.13 -4.86 17.76
C ILE A 286 -10.84 -6.34 17.93
N ARG A 287 -9.57 -6.68 17.99
CA ARG A 287 -9.03 -8.01 18.23
C ARG A 287 -8.50 -8.09 19.65
N LEU A 288 -9.07 -8.96 20.44
CA LEU A 288 -8.54 -9.26 21.78
C LEU A 288 -7.61 -10.47 21.66
N ASN A 289 -6.37 -10.25 21.97
CA ASN A 289 -5.45 -11.33 22.29
C ASN A 289 -5.59 -11.59 23.78
N GLU A 290 -6.45 -12.53 24.13
CA GLU A 290 -6.47 -13.05 25.50
C GLU A 290 -5.14 -13.76 25.69
N GLU A 291 -4.18 -13.07 26.29
CA GLU A 291 -3.04 -13.74 26.89
C GLU A 291 -3.61 -14.56 28.05
N LYS A 292 -3.82 -15.85 27.78
CA LYS A 292 -4.15 -16.77 28.88
C LYS A 292 -3.06 -16.59 29.92
N SER A 293 -3.47 -16.21 31.14
CA SER A 293 -2.50 -16.03 32.21
C SER A 293 -1.69 -17.32 32.39
N LEU A 294 -0.42 -17.21 32.78
CA LEU A 294 0.39 -18.41 33.06
C LEU A 294 -0.34 -19.35 34.02
N ASP A 295 -1.14 -18.80 34.93
CA ASP A 295 -1.98 -19.56 35.87
C ASP A 295 -3.12 -20.31 35.17
N GLU A 296 -3.68 -19.75 34.13
CA GLU A 296 -4.73 -20.39 33.32
C GLU A 296 -4.16 -21.55 32.50
N PHE A 297 -2.97 -21.38 31.91
CA PHE A 297 -2.24 -22.49 31.25
C PHE A 297 -1.92 -23.62 32.22
N VAL A 298 -1.48 -23.29 33.44
CA VAL A 298 -1.23 -24.28 34.49
C VAL A 298 -2.49 -25.08 34.83
N ARG A 299 -3.65 -24.40 34.93
CA ARG A 299 -4.95 -25.05 35.20
C ARG A 299 -5.44 -25.93 34.05
N LEU A 300 -5.22 -25.50 32.79
CA LEU A 300 -5.63 -26.26 31.61
C LEU A 300 -4.81 -27.56 31.42
N PHE A 301 -3.58 -27.62 31.94
CA PHE A 301 -2.70 -28.79 31.84
C PHE A 301 -2.23 -29.31 33.19
N PRO A 302 -3.12 -29.88 34.01
CA PRO A 302 -2.84 -30.18 35.43
C PRO A 302 -1.76 -31.23 35.66
N ASN A 303 -1.43 -32.07 34.69
CA ASN A 303 -0.39 -33.13 34.80
C ASN A 303 0.82 -32.85 33.91
N SER A 304 1.04 -31.60 33.52
CA SER A 304 2.13 -31.21 32.64
C SER A 304 3.36 -30.75 33.42
N LEU A 305 4.52 -30.68 32.71
CA LEU A 305 5.73 -30.08 33.24
C LEU A 305 5.47 -28.64 33.75
N LEU A 306 4.56 -27.90 33.10
CA LEU A 306 4.13 -26.60 33.50
C LEU A 306 3.50 -26.57 34.89
N SER A 307 2.57 -27.48 35.16
CA SER A 307 1.95 -27.63 36.49
C SER A 307 2.94 -28.06 37.55
N MET A 308 3.78 -29.07 37.24
CA MET A 308 4.83 -29.55 38.17
C MET A 308 5.84 -28.44 38.51
N TYR A 309 6.20 -27.61 37.55
CA TYR A 309 7.08 -26.46 37.80
C TYR A 309 6.40 -25.41 38.67
N ASN A 310 5.13 -25.08 38.38
CA ASN A 310 4.34 -24.13 39.15
C ASN A 310 4.19 -24.51 40.61
N GLU A 311 4.00 -25.78 40.91
CA GLU A 311 3.87 -26.30 42.28
C GLU A 311 5.08 -25.98 43.15
N LYS A 312 6.31 -25.92 42.61
CA LYS A 312 7.53 -25.57 43.34
C LYS A 312 7.52 -24.15 43.93
N PHE A 313 6.63 -23.29 43.43
CA PHE A 313 6.47 -21.91 43.84
C PHE A 313 5.21 -21.69 44.68
N HIS A 314 4.48 -22.77 45.01
CA HIS A 314 3.29 -22.65 45.84
C HIS A 314 3.61 -22.05 47.21
N GLY A 315 2.90 -20.99 47.62
CA GLY A 315 3.09 -20.28 48.87
C GLY A 315 4.31 -19.34 48.91
N LYS A 316 5.11 -19.22 47.86
CA LYS A 316 6.20 -18.23 47.78
C LYS A 316 5.66 -16.90 47.30
N THR A 317 5.96 -15.82 48.04
CA THR A 317 5.46 -14.47 47.77
C THR A 317 6.57 -13.44 47.59
N ASP A 318 7.84 -13.84 47.72
CA ASP A 318 8.97 -12.96 47.48
C ASP A 318 9.17 -12.69 46.00
N GLU A 319 9.64 -11.47 45.68
CA GLU A 319 9.78 -10.97 44.31
C GLU A 319 10.66 -11.86 43.43
N ALA A 320 11.76 -12.38 43.94
CA ALA A 320 12.67 -13.26 43.24
C ALA A 320 12.00 -14.60 42.82
N SER A 321 11.22 -15.20 43.75
CA SER A 321 10.46 -16.42 43.50
C SER A 321 9.35 -16.19 42.47
N LEU A 322 8.65 -15.06 42.51
CA LEU A 322 7.61 -14.71 41.55
C LEU A 322 8.20 -14.48 40.16
N LEU A 323 9.33 -13.80 40.05
CA LEU A 323 10.04 -13.60 38.81
C LEU A 323 10.57 -14.91 38.24
N ALA A 324 11.22 -15.75 39.05
CA ALA A 324 11.71 -17.07 38.63
C ALA A 324 10.57 -17.99 38.13
N ARG A 325 9.42 -17.98 38.82
CA ARG A 325 8.21 -18.67 38.37
C ARG A 325 7.76 -18.21 37.00
N LYS A 326 7.64 -16.91 36.79
CA LYS A 326 7.22 -16.31 35.53
C LYS A 326 8.15 -16.70 34.38
N ILE A 327 9.46 -16.54 34.55
CA ILE A 327 10.48 -16.86 33.53
C ILE A 327 10.45 -18.35 33.17
N GLY A 328 10.38 -19.23 34.16
CA GLY A 328 10.39 -20.66 33.91
C GLY A 328 9.11 -21.17 33.24
N LEU A 329 7.94 -20.65 33.61
CA LEU A 329 6.68 -20.99 32.95
C LEU A 329 6.67 -20.53 31.50
N ASP A 330 7.15 -19.31 31.22
CA ASP A 330 7.27 -18.76 29.84
C ASP A 330 8.26 -19.61 29.00
N ALA A 331 9.40 -20.00 29.56
CA ALA A 331 10.37 -20.87 28.88
C ALA A 331 9.79 -22.25 28.53
N ILE A 332 9.00 -22.86 29.44
CA ILE A 332 8.35 -24.15 29.19
C ILE A 332 7.29 -24.03 28.09
N LEU A 333 6.54 -22.92 28.05
CA LEU A 333 5.55 -22.68 27.00
C LEU A 333 6.22 -22.53 25.62
N ARG A 334 7.26 -21.72 25.51
CA ARG A 334 7.99 -21.50 24.26
C ARG A 334 8.69 -22.76 23.72
N SER A 335 9.14 -23.66 24.59
CA SER A 335 9.78 -24.93 24.16
C SER A 335 8.83 -25.94 23.52
N ARG A 336 7.53 -25.66 23.43
CA ARG A 336 6.51 -26.49 22.79
C ARG A 336 6.17 -26.02 21.35
N ASP A 337 6.64 -24.85 20.96
CA ASP A 337 6.40 -24.27 19.64
C ASP A 337 7.52 -24.62 18.64
N ASP A 338 8.55 -25.38 19.09
CA ASP A 338 9.59 -26.01 18.27
C ASP A 338 9.26 -27.52 18.10
#